data_621e51cdebbeb01c503fb6f5aeb0f9c0
#
_entry.id   621e51cdebbeb01c503fb6f5aeb0f9c0
#
_cell.length_a   1.000
_cell.length_b   1.000
_cell.length_c   1.000
_cell.angle_alpha   90.00
_cell.angle_beta   90.00
_cell.angle_gamma   90.00
#
_symmetry.space_group_name_H-M   'P 1'
#
loop_
_entity.id
_entity.type
_entity.pdbx_description
1 polymer ?
#
loop_
_entity_poly.entity_id
_entity_poly.type
_entity_poly.pdbx_seq_one_letter_code
_entity_poly.pdbx_strand_id
1 'polypeptide(L)'
;MMNLLKILIVDDDATVRIGLKTLIAWEQYGYRLVGEAANGQQAIEIVHREQPHIIITDMKMPVMDGLTLIKTLKNEEGFSVAFLVLSSYDDFELVKGAMKLGAVDYFLKLELDVHMLLSCLDEVRKTITSADSSCENETVGGVSALQSKVIRNIISNYFFTEEEMIKQLKQSGIHLDTDSMYCLFIKINNILIFEESTEEEYYTLNYGIINVITEISNDCFDAYCVEGKTGEFYVIIAAQKDMKNGKEEELVALTARRLHKML
;
A
#
# COMPACT_ATOMS: atom_id res chain seq x y z
N MET A 1 -11.91 0.86 -27.43
CA MET A 1 -10.48 0.79 -27.08
C MET A 1 -10.36 1.18 -25.62
N MET A 2 -9.83 0.30 -24.76
CA MET A 2 -9.56 0.70 -23.37
C MET A 2 -8.56 1.86 -23.37
N ASN A 3 -8.89 2.94 -22.66
CA ASN A 3 -8.00 4.08 -22.53
C ASN A 3 -6.91 3.71 -21.52
N LEU A 4 -5.70 3.40 -22.01
CA LEU A 4 -4.58 3.01 -21.14
C LEU A 4 -4.15 4.17 -20.26
N LEU A 5 -4.00 3.96 -18.96
CA LEU A 5 -3.46 4.98 -18.06
C LEU A 5 -1.96 5.16 -18.31
N LYS A 6 -1.55 6.40 -18.47
CA LYS A 6 -0.16 6.77 -18.76
C LYS A 6 0.66 6.83 -17.48
N ILE A 7 1.82 6.18 -17.47
CA ILE A 7 2.75 6.14 -16.33
C ILE A 7 4.09 6.75 -16.75
N LEU A 8 4.64 7.62 -15.92
CA LEU A 8 6.01 8.12 -15.98
C LEU A 8 6.84 7.52 -14.84
N ILE A 9 8.03 6.98 -15.16
CA ILE A 9 8.99 6.49 -14.18
C ILE A 9 10.09 7.52 -13.99
N VAL A 10 10.39 7.88 -12.73
CA VAL A 10 11.40 8.88 -12.37
C VAL A 10 12.32 8.31 -11.31
N ASP A 11 13.58 8.04 -11.66
CA ASP A 11 14.59 7.51 -10.75
C ASP A 11 15.97 7.83 -11.33
N ASP A 12 16.95 8.21 -10.53
CA ASP A 12 18.29 8.50 -11.04
C ASP A 12 19.07 7.22 -11.40
N ASP A 13 18.76 6.09 -10.75
CA ASP A 13 19.35 4.78 -11.08
C ASP A 13 18.69 4.18 -12.33
N ALA A 14 19.48 4.06 -13.40
CA ALA A 14 19.04 3.43 -14.64
C ALA A 14 18.64 1.95 -14.45
N THR A 15 19.25 1.25 -13.48
CA THR A 15 18.95 -0.16 -13.19
C THR A 15 17.53 -0.29 -12.61
N VAL A 16 17.15 0.62 -11.71
CA VAL A 16 15.80 0.67 -11.16
C VAL A 16 14.77 0.98 -12.24
N ARG A 17 15.04 1.97 -13.12
CA ARG A 17 14.14 2.27 -14.24
C ARG A 17 13.94 1.09 -15.19
N ILE A 18 15.04 0.37 -15.54
CA ILE A 18 14.95 -0.84 -16.36
C ILE A 18 14.16 -1.94 -15.64
N GLY A 19 14.44 -2.16 -14.35
CA GLY A 19 13.73 -3.11 -13.52
C GLY A 19 12.23 -2.86 -13.53
N LEU A 20 11.79 -1.64 -13.23
CA LEU A 20 10.37 -1.25 -13.25
C LEU A 20 9.73 -1.44 -14.62
N LYS A 21 10.42 -1.09 -15.73
CA LYS A 21 9.90 -1.28 -17.09
C LYS A 21 9.66 -2.75 -17.44
N THR A 22 10.48 -3.65 -16.90
CA THR A 22 10.41 -5.09 -17.19
C THR A 22 9.64 -5.89 -16.15
N LEU A 23 9.29 -5.26 -15.02
CA LEU A 23 8.67 -5.90 -13.86
C LEU A 23 7.32 -6.54 -14.23
N ILE A 24 6.53 -5.84 -15.05
CA ILE A 24 5.20 -6.26 -15.50
C ILE A 24 5.00 -5.95 -16.98
N ALA A 25 4.08 -6.69 -17.61
CA ALA A 25 3.61 -6.40 -18.97
C ALA A 25 2.55 -5.27 -18.94
N TRP A 26 2.98 -4.03 -18.70
CA TRP A 26 2.16 -2.86 -18.41
C TRP A 26 0.88 -2.72 -19.24
N GLU A 27 0.98 -2.96 -20.56
CA GLU A 27 -0.17 -2.82 -21.46
C GLU A 27 -1.25 -3.88 -21.22
N GLN A 28 -0.87 -5.08 -20.78
CA GLN A 28 -1.81 -6.15 -20.44
C GLN A 28 -2.67 -5.79 -19.23
N TYR A 29 -2.10 -5.00 -18.30
CA TYR A 29 -2.78 -4.50 -17.11
C TYR A 29 -3.45 -3.13 -17.32
N GLY A 30 -3.50 -2.64 -18.58
CA GLY A 30 -4.19 -1.40 -18.92
C GLY A 30 -3.38 -0.13 -18.60
N TYR A 31 -2.06 -0.22 -18.51
CA TYR A 31 -1.15 0.90 -18.32
C TYR A 31 -0.21 1.05 -19.51
N ARG A 32 0.28 2.26 -19.75
CA ARG A 32 1.30 2.55 -20.77
C ARG A 32 2.40 3.44 -20.20
N LEU A 33 3.63 2.96 -20.28
CA LEU A 33 4.79 3.77 -19.96
C LEU A 33 4.99 4.83 -21.05
N VAL A 34 4.94 6.12 -20.70
CA VAL A 34 5.05 7.23 -21.63
C VAL A 34 6.41 7.92 -21.58
N GLY A 35 7.24 7.58 -20.61
CA GLY A 35 8.59 8.11 -20.50
C GLY A 35 9.32 7.62 -19.26
N GLU A 36 10.60 7.98 -19.21
CA GLU A 36 11.46 7.85 -18.03
C GLU A 36 12.29 9.11 -17.86
N ALA A 37 12.59 9.47 -16.61
CA ALA A 37 13.42 10.61 -16.26
C ALA A 37 14.43 10.22 -15.17
N ALA A 38 15.60 10.84 -15.18
CA ALA A 38 16.66 10.63 -14.20
C ALA A 38 16.64 11.66 -13.06
N ASN A 39 15.74 12.62 -13.09
CA ASN A 39 15.55 13.64 -12.05
C ASN A 39 14.22 14.37 -12.24
N GLY A 40 13.82 15.14 -11.24
CA GLY A 40 12.55 15.87 -11.27
C GLY A 40 12.45 16.92 -12.38
N GLN A 41 13.57 17.54 -12.78
CA GLN A 41 13.55 18.56 -13.85
C GLN A 41 13.17 17.93 -15.20
N GLN A 42 13.79 16.80 -15.55
CA GLN A 42 13.44 16.04 -16.76
C GLN A 42 12.00 15.51 -16.68
N ALA A 43 11.57 15.09 -15.48
CA ALA A 43 10.19 14.64 -15.28
C ALA A 43 9.17 15.72 -15.62
N ILE A 44 9.38 16.96 -15.19
CA ILE A 44 8.50 18.09 -15.51
C ILE A 44 8.35 18.28 -17.03
N GLU A 45 9.45 18.23 -17.79
CA GLU A 45 9.41 18.36 -19.26
C GLU A 45 8.55 17.26 -19.90
N ILE A 46 8.68 16.02 -19.41
CA ILE A 46 7.89 14.89 -19.91
C ILE A 46 6.42 15.01 -19.47
N VAL A 47 6.15 15.47 -18.26
CA VAL A 47 4.78 15.70 -17.74
C VAL A 47 4.04 16.68 -18.63
N HIS A 48 4.65 17.80 -18.98
CA HIS A 48 4.02 18.80 -19.87
C HIS A 48 3.73 18.26 -21.27
N ARG A 49 4.60 17.40 -21.79
CA ARG A 49 4.46 16.85 -23.14
C ARG A 49 3.49 15.68 -23.20
N GLU A 50 3.61 14.74 -22.27
CA GLU A 50 2.93 13.45 -22.31
C GLU A 50 1.66 13.40 -21.46
N GLN A 51 1.53 14.27 -20.46
CA GLN A 51 0.43 14.31 -19.49
C GLN A 51 0.16 12.93 -18.87
N PRO A 52 1.09 12.39 -18.07
CA PRO A 52 0.90 11.12 -17.39
C PRO A 52 -0.21 11.23 -16.33
N HIS A 53 -0.91 10.13 -16.10
CA HIS A 53 -1.91 10.02 -15.05
C HIS A 53 -1.26 9.63 -13.71
N ILE A 54 -0.14 8.88 -13.77
CA ILE A 54 0.58 8.36 -12.62
C ILE A 54 2.06 8.63 -12.81
N ILE A 55 2.72 9.08 -11.74
CA ILE A 55 4.17 9.23 -11.67
C ILE A 55 4.70 8.32 -10.57
N ILE A 56 5.58 7.38 -10.92
CA ILE A 56 6.34 6.58 -9.97
C ILE A 56 7.68 7.27 -9.82
N THR A 57 8.00 7.81 -8.64
CA THR A 57 9.18 8.65 -8.44
C THR A 57 10.03 8.21 -7.26
N ASP A 58 11.34 8.23 -7.44
CA ASP A 58 12.28 8.19 -6.32
C ASP A 58 12.23 9.50 -5.51
N MET A 59 12.60 9.42 -4.24
CA MET A 59 12.69 10.59 -3.36
C MET A 59 14.04 11.30 -3.45
N LYS A 60 15.15 10.58 -3.58
CA LYS A 60 16.50 11.14 -3.63
C LYS A 60 17.05 11.10 -5.05
N MET A 61 17.03 12.23 -5.72
CA MET A 61 17.57 12.39 -7.06
C MET A 61 18.40 13.67 -7.17
N PRO A 62 19.42 13.69 -8.04
CA PRO A 62 20.19 14.91 -8.30
C PRO A 62 19.33 15.96 -9.04
N VAL A 63 19.76 17.21 -9.02
CA VAL A 63 19.14 18.37 -9.69
C VAL A 63 17.79 18.77 -9.07
N MET A 64 16.80 17.88 -9.05
CA MET A 64 15.51 18.07 -8.42
C MET A 64 15.06 16.73 -7.82
N ASP A 65 14.85 16.70 -6.51
CA ASP A 65 14.38 15.55 -5.77
C ASP A 65 12.86 15.30 -5.96
N GLY A 66 12.40 14.10 -5.55
CA GLY A 66 11.01 13.70 -5.71
C GLY A 66 10.03 14.58 -4.92
N LEU A 67 10.42 15.04 -3.73
CA LEU A 67 9.57 15.90 -2.92
C LEU A 67 9.35 17.27 -3.59
N THR A 68 10.41 17.83 -4.15
CA THR A 68 10.34 19.10 -4.90
C THR A 68 9.53 18.94 -6.19
N LEU A 69 9.69 17.80 -6.89
CA LEU A 69 8.87 17.46 -8.07
C LEU A 69 7.38 17.44 -7.72
N ILE A 70 6.99 16.72 -6.64
CA ILE A 70 5.60 16.65 -6.19
C ILE A 70 5.06 18.04 -5.84
N LYS A 71 5.83 18.84 -5.09
CA LYS A 71 5.44 20.21 -4.72
C LYS A 71 5.21 21.09 -5.96
N THR A 72 6.11 21.02 -6.93
CA THR A 72 6.04 21.83 -8.15
C THR A 72 4.78 21.48 -8.92
N LEU A 73 4.55 20.22 -9.24
CA LEU A 73 3.42 19.79 -10.05
C LEU A 73 2.06 19.97 -9.34
N LYS A 74 2.02 19.84 -8.01
CA LYS A 74 0.79 20.09 -7.24
C LYS A 74 0.40 21.57 -7.14
N ASN A 75 1.37 22.46 -7.30
CA ASN A 75 1.11 23.92 -7.34
C ASN A 75 0.77 24.43 -8.73
N GLU A 76 0.92 23.61 -9.77
CA GLU A 76 0.53 23.99 -11.14
C GLU A 76 -0.96 23.74 -11.35
N GLU A 77 -1.69 24.79 -11.75
CA GLU A 77 -3.11 24.69 -12.07
C GLU A 77 -3.34 23.79 -13.30
N GLY A 78 -4.28 22.87 -13.20
CA GLY A 78 -4.69 22.00 -14.30
C GLY A 78 -3.99 20.63 -14.36
N PHE A 79 -3.07 20.33 -13.46
CA PHE A 79 -2.47 19.00 -13.36
C PHE A 79 -3.09 18.18 -12.23
N SER A 80 -3.69 17.04 -12.60
CA SER A 80 -4.17 16.03 -11.64
C SER A 80 -3.41 14.74 -11.90
N VAL A 81 -2.32 14.56 -11.16
CA VAL A 81 -1.41 13.39 -11.29
C VAL A 81 -1.35 12.65 -9.95
N ALA A 82 -1.47 11.34 -10.00
CA ALA A 82 -1.24 10.49 -8.85
C ALA A 82 0.26 10.19 -8.71
N PHE A 83 0.79 10.33 -7.49
CA PHE A 83 2.19 10.04 -7.20
C PHE A 83 2.31 8.75 -6.39
N LEU A 84 3.11 7.81 -6.89
CA LEU A 84 3.62 6.66 -6.17
C LEU A 84 5.10 6.87 -5.87
N VAL A 85 5.48 6.73 -4.64
CA VAL A 85 6.83 7.03 -4.18
C VAL A 85 7.65 5.74 -4.06
N LEU A 86 8.84 5.74 -4.65
CA LEU A 86 9.86 4.73 -4.37
C LEU A 86 10.86 5.31 -3.38
N SER A 87 11.26 4.54 -2.38
CA SER A 87 12.20 5.02 -1.38
C SER A 87 13.21 3.95 -0.96
N SER A 88 14.34 4.41 -0.45
CA SER A 88 15.27 3.60 0.32
C SER A 88 14.90 3.69 1.82
N TYR A 89 15.45 2.81 2.66
CA TYR A 89 15.18 2.79 4.11
C TYR A 89 15.51 4.13 4.82
N ASP A 90 16.44 4.91 4.27
CA ASP A 90 16.91 6.17 4.87
C ASP A 90 16.10 7.41 4.43
N ASP A 91 15.01 7.24 3.66
CA ASP A 91 14.25 8.34 3.05
C ASP A 91 13.02 8.77 3.85
N PHE A 92 12.88 8.30 5.08
CA PHE A 92 11.68 8.45 5.90
C PHE A 92 11.09 9.87 5.91
N GLU A 93 11.89 10.91 6.16
CA GLU A 93 11.38 12.29 6.21
C GLU A 93 10.92 12.81 4.85
N LEU A 94 11.52 12.36 3.75
CA LEU A 94 11.12 12.74 2.39
C LEU A 94 9.80 12.08 1.99
N VAL A 95 9.68 10.78 2.25
CA VAL A 95 8.44 10.01 2.03
C VAL A 95 7.30 10.61 2.83
N LYS A 96 7.55 10.95 4.10
CA LYS A 96 6.64 11.66 4.97
C LYS A 96 6.15 12.97 4.35
N GLY A 97 7.07 13.78 3.82
CA GLY A 97 6.75 14.99 3.12
C GLY A 97 5.86 14.75 1.89
N ALA A 98 6.16 13.72 1.10
CA ALA A 98 5.40 13.33 -0.08
C ALA A 98 3.96 12.91 0.27
N MET A 99 3.79 12.09 1.31
CA MET A 99 2.47 11.67 1.78
C MET A 99 1.63 12.87 2.28
N LYS A 100 2.23 13.83 2.99
CA LYS A 100 1.56 15.08 3.38
C LYS A 100 1.11 15.92 2.19
N LEU A 101 1.84 15.87 1.09
CA LEU A 101 1.46 16.49 -0.17
C LEU A 101 0.44 15.68 -0.96
N GLY A 102 -0.01 14.53 -0.44
CA GLY A 102 -1.04 13.69 -1.05
C GLY A 102 -0.47 12.77 -2.14
N ALA A 103 0.73 12.23 -1.97
CA ALA A 103 1.13 11.03 -2.67
C ALA A 103 0.18 9.90 -2.29
N VAL A 104 -0.14 9.03 -3.26
CA VAL A 104 -1.13 7.96 -3.05
C VAL A 104 -0.57 6.89 -2.13
N ASP A 105 0.67 6.44 -2.43
CA ASP A 105 1.35 5.42 -1.64
C ASP A 105 2.87 5.50 -1.85
N TYR A 106 3.61 4.68 -1.12
CA TYR A 106 5.05 4.54 -1.25
C TYR A 106 5.46 3.07 -1.15
N PHE A 107 6.60 2.74 -1.76
CA PHE A 107 7.20 1.42 -1.73
C PHE A 107 8.69 1.51 -1.39
N LEU A 108 9.17 0.59 -0.56
CA LEU A 108 10.60 0.39 -0.39
C LEU A 108 11.17 -0.31 -1.64
N LYS A 109 12.19 0.27 -2.28
CA LYS A 109 12.77 -0.26 -3.53
C LYS A 109 13.16 -1.75 -3.44
N LEU A 110 13.69 -2.18 -2.28
CA LEU A 110 14.09 -3.57 -2.05
C LEU A 110 12.93 -4.53 -1.76
N GLU A 111 11.76 -4.01 -1.47
CA GLU A 111 10.58 -4.77 -1.08
C GLU A 111 9.46 -4.69 -2.13
N LEU A 112 9.72 -4.00 -3.24
CA LEU A 112 8.72 -3.83 -4.29
C LEU A 112 8.38 -5.19 -4.92
N ASP A 113 7.12 -5.57 -4.77
CA ASP A 113 6.51 -6.77 -5.33
C ASP A 113 5.52 -6.38 -6.43
N VAL A 114 5.39 -7.24 -7.45
CA VAL A 114 4.48 -7.02 -8.58
C VAL A 114 3.03 -6.87 -8.14
N HIS A 115 2.58 -7.73 -7.21
CA HIS A 115 1.19 -7.72 -6.74
C HIS A 115 0.88 -6.47 -5.94
N MET A 116 1.80 -6.02 -5.07
CA MET A 116 1.64 -4.77 -4.32
C MET A 116 1.54 -3.57 -5.26
N LEU A 117 2.39 -3.51 -6.28
CA LEU A 117 2.37 -2.42 -7.26
C LEU A 117 1.08 -2.41 -8.05
N LEU A 118 0.64 -3.57 -8.57
CA LEU A 118 -0.61 -3.69 -9.33
C LEU A 118 -1.83 -3.34 -8.49
N SER A 119 -1.91 -3.82 -7.25
CA SER A 119 -3.00 -3.49 -6.32
C SER A 119 -3.11 -1.98 -6.11
N CYS A 120 -1.99 -1.30 -5.85
CA CYS A 120 -1.96 0.14 -5.68
C CYS A 120 -2.34 0.90 -6.97
N LEU A 121 -1.86 0.43 -8.13
CA LEU A 121 -2.20 1.01 -9.42
C LEU A 121 -3.70 0.86 -9.73
N ASP A 122 -4.33 -0.22 -9.34
CA ASP A 122 -5.77 -0.45 -9.52
C ASP A 122 -6.60 0.46 -8.59
N GLU A 123 -6.15 0.72 -7.37
CA GLU A 123 -6.76 1.72 -6.49
C GLU A 123 -6.69 3.13 -7.13
N VAL A 124 -5.53 3.50 -7.67
CA VAL A 124 -5.35 4.76 -8.39
C VAL A 124 -6.27 4.83 -9.61
N ARG A 125 -6.39 3.73 -10.37
CA ARG A 125 -7.30 3.65 -11.52
C ARG A 125 -8.73 3.90 -11.09
N LYS A 126 -9.20 3.22 -10.05
CA LYS A 126 -10.55 3.41 -9.49
C LYS A 126 -10.78 4.88 -9.13
N THR A 127 -9.82 5.53 -8.50
CA THR A 127 -9.92 6.95 -8.13
C THR A 127 -9.98 7.88 -9.35
N ILE A 128 -9.18 7.63 -10.39
CA ILE A 128 -9.15 8.46 -11.61
C ILE A 128 -10.42 8.26 -12.45
N THR A 129 -10.94 7.01 -12.53
CA THR A 129 -12.12 6.68 -13.34
C THR A 129 -13.44 6.95 -12.62
N SER A 130 -13.46 6.98 -11.29
CA SER A 130 -14.65 7.19 -10.46
C SER A 130 -15.00 8.67 -10.21
N ALA A 131 -14.34 9.61 -10.88
CA ALA A 131 -14.84 10.99 -10.94
C ALA A 131 -16.27 11.06 -11.54
N ASP A 132 -16.78 9.98 -12.15
CA ASP A 132 -18.10 9.89 -12.78
C ASP A 132 -19.07 8.83 -12.15
N SER A 133 -18.71 8.11 -11.11
CA SER A 133 -19.67 7.17 -10.48
C SER A 133 -19.30 6.81 -9.04
N SER A 134 -20.32 6.82 -8.18
CA SER A 134 -20.30 6.38 -6.79
C SER A 134 -19.74 4.94 -6.68
N CYS A 135 -18.54 4.79 -6.16
CA CYS A 135 -17.92 3.48 -5.93
C CYS A 135 -18.54 2.79 -4.72
N GLU A 136 -19.10 1.63 -4.96
CA GLU A 136 -19.30 0.60 -3.93
C GLU A 136 -17.93 0.14 -3.45
N ASN A 137 -17.71 0.19 -2.12
CA ASN A 137 -16.48 -0.27 -1.48
C ASN A 137 -16.33 -1.78 -1.66
N GLU A 138 -15.45 -2.23 -2.55
CA GLU A 138 -15.02 -3.63 -2.55
C GLU A 138 -14.18 -3.87 -1.29
N THR A 139 -14.73 -4.64 -0.36
CA THR A 139 -14.04 -5.07 0.85
C THR A 139 -13.38 -6.42 0.60
N VAL A 140 -12.07 -6.50 0.72
CA VAL A 140 -11.33 -7.76 0.72
C VAL A 140 -11.20 -8.20 2.19
N GLY A 141 -11.76 -9.37 2.53
CA GLY A 141 -11.68 -9.89 3.90
C GLY A 141 -12.37 -9.03 4.96
N GLY A 142 -13.40 -8.23 4.58
CA GLY A 142 -14.11 -7.33 5.52
C GLY A 142 -13.37 -6.00 5.81
N VAL A 143 -12.20 -5.78 5.21
CA VAL A 143 -11.39 -4.57 5.39
C VAL A 143 -11.46 -3.72 4.11
N SER A 144 -11.87 -2.46 4.21
CA SER A 144 -11.90 -1.53 3.08
C SER A 144 -10.49 -1.10 2.67
N ALA A 145 -10.32 -0.61 1.44
CA ALA A 145 -9.04 -0.08 0.96
C ALA A 145 -8.47 1.02 1.90
N LEU A 146 -9.35 1.89 2.42
CA LEU A 146 -8.96 2.91 3.37
C LEU A 146 -8.46 2.32 4.69
N GLN A 147 -9.14 1.29 5.21
CA GLN A 147 -8.72 0.57 6.41
C GLN A 147 -7.37 -0.13 6.21
N SER A 148 -7.19 -0.83 5.08
CA SER A 148 -5.92 -1.47 4.73
C SER A 148 -4.77 -0.47 4.71
N LYS A 149 -4.97 0.72 4.14
CA LYS A 149 -3.98 1.79 4.12
C LYS A 149 -3.61 2.26 5.53
N VAL A 150 -4.61 2.48 6.40
CA VAL A 150 -4.37 2.90 7.78
C VAL A 150 -3.61 1.83 8.55
N ILE A 151 -3.96 0.56 8.39
CA ILE A 151 -3.27 -0.58 9.04
C ILE A 151 -1.82 -0.68 8.57
N ARG A 152 -1.54 -0.56 7.27
CA ARG A 152 -0.16 -0.54 6.73
C ARG A 152 0.64 0.62 7.31
N ASN A 153 0.04 1.80 7.45
CA ASN A 153 0.68 2.96 8.06
C ASN A 153 1.03 2.73 9.54
N ILE A 154 0.20 2.01 10.30
CA ILE A 154 0.50 1.62 11.67
C ILE A 154 1.70 0.67 11.72
N ILE A 155 1.68 -0.38 10.91
CA ILE A 155 2.75 -1.40 10.84
C ILE A 155 4.09 -0.77 10.48
N SER A 156 4.08 0.15 9.52
CA SER A 156 5.28 0.86 9.05
C SER A 156 5.69 2.04 9.95
N ASN A 157 5.01 2.23 11.09
CA ASN A 157 5.22 3.34 12.02
C ASN A 157 5.16 4.73 11.34
N TYR A 158 4.17 4.92 10.46
CA TYR A 158 4.05 6.11 9.60
C TYR A 158 3.34 7.30 10.25
N PHE A 159 2.87 7.13 11.46
CA PHE A 159 2.22 8.21 12.21
C PHE A 159 3.25 9.02 13.00
N PHE A 160 3.13 10.34 12.90
CA PHE A 160 4.03 11.28 13.56
C PHE A 160 3.67 11.57 15.01
N THR A 161 2.37 11.45 15.28
CA THR A 161 1.79 11.65 16.60
C THR A 161 0.71 10.61 16.81
N GLU A 162 0.53 10.24 18.05
CA GLU A 162 -0.58 9.40 18.49
C GLU A 162 -1.94 10.01 18.11
N GLU A 163 -2.05 11.34 18.18
CA GLU A 163 -3.26 12.07 17.78
C GLU A 163 -3.59 11.89 16.30
N GLU A 164 -2.58 11.88 15.42
CA GLU A 164 -2.76 11.64 13.97
C GLU A 164 -3.21 10.20 13.70
N MET A 165 -2.62 9.23 14.38
CA MET A 165 -3.01 7.82 14.30
C MET A 165 -4.47 7.64 14.74
N ILE A 166 -4.85 8.14 15.91
CA ILE A 166 -6.22 8.08 16.44
C ILE A 166 -7.21 8.75 15.48
N LYS A 167 -6.85 9.87 14.87
CA LYS A 167 -7.68 10.57 13.90
C LYS A 167 -7.92 9.70 12.66
N GLN A 168 -6.89 9.08 12.11
CA GLN A 168 -7.01 8.22 10.92
C GLN A 168 -7.77 6.93 11.22
N LEU A 169 -7.57 6.30 12.37
CA LEU A 169 -8.37 5.17 12.83
C LEU A 169 -9.86 5.51 12.85
N LYS A 170 -10.23 6.64 13.45
CA LYS A 170 -11.62 7.10 13.49
C LYS A 170 -12.20 7.40 12.11
N GLN A 171 -11.43 8.03 11.23
CA GLN A 171 -11.87 8.37 9.87
C GLN A 171 -12.07 7.14 8.98
N SER A 172 -11.31 6.08 9.22
CA SER A 172 -11.43 4.81 8.49
C SER A 172 -12.47 3.85 9.09
N GLY A 173 -13.11 4.22 10.22
CA GLY A 173 -14.03 3.34 10.91
C GLY A 173 -13.36 2.15 11.59
N ILE A 174 -12.07 2.23 11.87
CA ILE A 174 -11.32 1.22 12.62
C ILE A 174 -11.50 1.50 14.11
N HIS A 175 -12.01 0.51 14.83
CA HIS A 175 -12.22 0.56 16.28
C HIS A 175 -11.17 -0.30 16.98
N LEU A 176 -9.99 0.30 17.25
CA LEU A 176 -8.93 -0.34 18.01
C LEU A 176 -8.67 0.49 19.28
N ASP A 177 -8.43 -0.20 20.38
CA ASP A 177 -7.94 0.42 21.59
C ASP A 177 -6.42 0.59 21.48
N THR A 178 -5.98 1.85 21.41
CA THR A 178 -4.57 2.19 21.18
C THR A 178 -3.67 1.90 22.38
N ASP A 179 -4.24 1.72 23.58
CA ASP A 179 -3.46 1.44 24.82
C ASP A 179 -2.96 -0.01 24.89
N SER A 180 -3.58 -0.93 24.12
CA SER A 180 -3.23 -2.37 24.14
C SER A 180 -3.33 -2.97 22.75
N MET A 181 -2.53 -2.48 21.82
CA MET A 181 -2.41 -3.05 20.48
C MET A 181 -1.24 -4.04 20.38
N TYR A 182 -1.49 -5.12 19.66
CA TYR A 182 -0.47 -6.11 19.32
C TYR A 182 -0.44 -6.29 17.80
N CYS A 183 0.73 -6.59 17.26
CA CYS A 183 0.89 -6.96 15.86
C CYS A 183 1.34 -8.43 15.79
N LEU A 184 0.58 -9.26 15.08
CA LEU A 184 0.97 -10.62 14.75
C LEU A 184 1.48 -10.62 13.31
N PHE A 185 2.67 -11.19 13.11
CA PHE A 185 3.22 -11.47 11.81
C PHE A 185 3.05 -12.96 11.49
N ILE A 186 2.40 -13.25 10.37
CA ILE A 186 2.12 -14.60 9.89
C ILE A 186 2.81 -14.79 8.55
N LYS A 187 3.59 -15.87 8.44
CA LYS A 187 4.24 -16.26 7.19
C LYS A 187 3.85 -17.69 6.82
N ILE A 188 3.31 -17.84 5.63
CA ILE A 188 3.01 -19.16 5.05
C ILE A 188 4.31 -19.74 4.49
N ASN A 189 4.73 -20.89 5.02
CA ASN A 189 6.01 -21.50 4.64
C ASN A 189 6.00 -22.11 3.22
N ASN A 190 4.84 -22.55 2.73
CA ASN A 190 4.71 -23.12 1.40
C ASN A 190 4.40 -22.03 0.37
N ILE A 191 5.41 -21.25 0.01
CA ILE A 191 5.27 -20.12 -0.93
C ILE A 191 4.91 -20.57 -2.35
N LEU A 192 5.23 -21.83 -2.73
CA LEU A 192 4.94 -22.38 -4.06
C LEU A 192 3.43 -22.36 -4.38
N ILE A 193 2.57 -22.46 -3.36
CA ILE A 193 1.11 -22.39 -3.55
C ILE A 193 0.73 -21.03 -4.17
N PHE A 194 1.43 -19.97 -3.83
CA PHE A 194 1.18 -18.64 -4.37
C PHE A 194 1.88 -18.41 -5.72
N GLU A 195 3.10 -18.90 -5.89
CA GLU A 195 3.92 -18.69 -7.10
C GLU A 195 3.38 -19.47 -8.30
N GLU A 196 2.77 -20.64 -8.08
CA GLU A 196 2.19 -21.49 -9.13
C GLU A 196 0.73 -21.15 -9.41
N SER A 197 0.09 -20.28 -8.63
CA SER A 197 -1.31 -19.89 -8.78
C SER A 197 -1.50 -18.93 -9.95
N THR A 198 -2.63 -19.06 -10.64
CA THR A 198 -3.13 -18.02 -11.54
C THR A 198 -3.53 -16.79 -10.71
N GLU A 199 -3.67 -15.63 -11.34
CA GLU A 199 -4.06 -14.39 -10.65
C GLU A 199 -5.39 -14.55 -9.88
N GLU A 200 -6.40 -15.21 -10.47
CA GLU A 200 -7.69 -15.48 -9.84
C GLU A 200 -7.57 -16.43 -8.64
N GLU A 201 -6.76 -17.49 -8.76
CA GLU A 201 -6.48 -18.42 -7.67
C GLU A 201 -5.71 -17.72 -6.53
N TYR A 202 -4.74 -16.87 -6.84
CA TYR A 202 -4.00 -16.06 -5.88
C TYR A 202 -4.92 -15.18 -5.03
N TYR A 203 -5.82 -14.41 -5.68
CA TYR A 203 -6.79 -13.57 -4.96
C TYR A 203 -7.74 -14.41 -4.10
N THR A 204 -8.21 -15.54 -4.62
CA THR A 204 -9.10 -16.44 -3.87
C THR A 204 -8.42 -17.02 -2.63
N LEU A 205 -7.16 -17.45 -2.79
CA LEU A 205 -6.36 -18.01 -1.70
C LEU A 205 -6.09 -16.95 -0.61
N ASN A 206 -5.62 -15.77 -1.00
CA ASN A 206 -5.38 -14.66 -0.06
C ASN A 206 -6.66 -14.24 0.68
N TYR A 207 -7.77 -14.12 -0.04
CA TYR A 207 -9.05 -13.81 0.57
C TYR A 207 -9.45 -14.87 1.60
N GLY A 208 -9.29 -16.15 1.28
CA GLY A 208 -9.57 -17.26 2.19
C GLY A 208 -8.69 -17.21 3.44
N ILE A 209 -7.39 -16.95 3.30
CA ILE A 209 -6.44 -16.85 4.40
C ILE A 209 -6.78 -15.65 5.29
N ILE A 210 -7.02 -14.48 4.72
CA ILE A 210 -7.39 -13.27 5.47
C ILE A 210 -8.68 -13.50 6.27
N ASN A 211 -9.69 -14.16 5.68
CA ASN A 211 -10.94 -14.49 6.38
C ASN A 211 -10.69 -15.41 7.56
N VAL A 212 -9.91 -16.48 7.40
CA VAL A 212 -9.58 -17.42 8.49
C VAL A 212 -8.83 -16.70 9.61
N ILE A 213 -7.85 -15.89 9.27
CA ILE A 213 -7.09 -15.09 10.25
C ILE A 213 -8.01 -14.17 11.03
N THR A 214 -8.86 -13.43 10.31
CA THR A 214 -9.77 -12.44 10.91
C THR A 214 -10.81 -13.12 11.80
N GLU A 215 -11.40 -14.22 11.35
CA GLU A 215 -12.40 -14.98 12.12
C GLU A 215 -11.80 -15.50 13.43
N ILE A 216 -10.64 -16.16 13.39
CA ILE A 216 -9.98 -16.70 14.59
C ILE A 216 -9.57 -15.57 15.55
N SER A 217 -9.11 -14.44 15.01
CA SER A 217 -8.65 -13.32 15.84
C SER A 217 -9.82 -12.58 16.50
N ASN A 218 -10.94 -12.44 15.79
CA ASN A 218 -12.14 -11.74 16.29
C ASN A 218 -12.88 -12.49 17.43
N ASP A 219 -12.51 -13.74 17.72
CA ASP A 219 -13.05 -14.45 18.90
C ASP A 219 -12.72 -13.74 20.23
N CYS A 220 -11.57 -13.06 20.29
CA CYS A 220 -11.07 -12.44 21.53
C CYS A 220 -10.63 -10.98 21.37
N PHE A 221 -10.46 -10.52 20.14
CA PHE A 221 -9.88 -9.22 19.82
C PHE A 221 -10.71 -8.48 18.76
N ASP A 222 -10.54 -7.18 18.69
CA ASP A 222 -10.87 -6.43 17.50
C ASP A 222 -9.65 -6.56 16.56
N ALA A 223 -9.83 -7.21 15.41
CA ALA A 223 -8.72 -7.62 14.55
C ALA A 223 -8.86 -7.09 13.12
N TYR A 224 -7.74 -6.64 12.57
CA TYR A 224 -7.64 -6.20 11.17
C TYR A 224 -6.41 -6.85 10.55
N CYS A 225 -6.64 -7.60 9.47
CA CYS A 225 -5.59 -8.31 8.73
C CYS A 225 -5.32 -7.63 7.40
N VAL A 226 -4.04 -7.46 7.07
CA VAL A 226 -3.60 -7.01 5.75
C VAL A 226 -2.49 -7.93 5.24
N GLU A 227 -2.48 -8.12 3.92
CA GLU A 227 -1.40 -8.82 3.25
C GLU A 227 -0.14 -7.93 3.19
N GLY A 228 1.03 -8.55 3.42
CA GLY A 228 2.34 -7.98 3.19
C GLY A 228 2.93 -8.40 1.85
N LYS A 229 4.10 -9.06 1.87
CA LYS A 229 4.65 -9.77 0.71
C LYS A 229 3.87 -11.06 0.48
N THR A 230 4.06 -11.66 -0.69
CA THR A 230 3.46 -12.96 -1.04
C THR A 230 3.58 -13.97 0.11
N GLY A 231 2.44 -14.44 0.62
CA GLY A 231 2.37 -15.36 1.75
C GLY A 231 2.68 -14.77 3.12
N GLU A 232 2.81 -13.45 3.24
CA GLU A 232 3.02 -12.74 4.51
C GLU A 232 1.78 -11.93 4.87
N PHE A 233 1.35 -12.02 6.13
CA PHE A 233 0.16 -11.33 6.62
C PHE A 233 0.49 -10.63 7.95
N TYR A 234 -0.01 -9.42 8.09
CA TYR A 234 0.07 -8.64 9.31
C TYR A 234 -1.32 -8.49 9.91
N VAL A 235 -1.42 -8.80 11.19
CA VAL A 235 -2.69 -8.68 11.92
C VAL A 235 -2.50 -7.72 13.08
N ILE A 236 -3.20 -6.61 13.05
CA ILE A 236 -3.29 -5.74 14.22
C ILE A 236 -4.49 -6.15 15.04
N ILE A 237 -4.27 -6.42 16.31
CA ILE A 237 -5.30 -6.83 17.26
C ILE A 237 -5.28 -5.93 18.49
N ALA A 238 -6.45 -5.64 19.03
CA ALA A 238 -6.62 -4.96 20.31
C ALA A 238 -7.62 -5.73 21.18
N ALA A 239 -7.35 -5.81 22.48
CA ALA A 239 -8.24 -6.52 23.39
C ALA A 239 -9.61 -5.82 23.45
N GLN A 240 -10.68 -6.61 23.31
CA GLN A 240 -12.05 -6.11 23.49
C GLN A 240 -12.23 -5.63 24.94
N LYS A 241 -13.02 -4.54 25.11
CA LYS A 241 -13.19 -3.87 26.43
C LYS A 241 -13.58 -4.79 27.58
N ASP A 242 -14.34 -5.83 27.28
CA ASP A 242 -14.84 -6.79 28.28
C ASP A 242 -13.79 -7.85 28.64
N MET A 243 -12.66 -7.94 27.93
CA MET A 243 -11.60 -8.92 28.13
C MET A 243 -10.32 -8.35 28.77
N LYS A 244 -10.32 -7.07 29.16
CA LYS A 244 -9.19 -6.43 29.84
C LYS A 244 -9.05 -6.88 31.29
N ASN A 245 -8.48 -8.07 31.50
CA ASN A 245 -8.30 -8.66 32.82
C ASN A 245 -6.82 -8.92 33.19
N GLY A 246 -5.86 -8.28 32.49
CA GLY A 246 -4.43 -8.52 32.69
C GLY A 246 -3.94 -9.88 32.16
N LYS A 247 -4.70 -10.52 31.25
CA LYS A 247 -4.38 -11.78 30.59
C LYS A 247 -4.25 -11.65 29.07
N GLU A 248 -4.14 -10.41 28.58
CA GLU A 248 -4.12 -10.12 27.15
C GLU A 248 -2.97 -10.87 26.44
N GLU A 249 -1.77 -10.90 27.03
CA GLU A 249 -0.62 -11.60 26.45
C GLU A 249 -0.85 -13.11 26.34
N GLU A 250 -1.51 -13.72 27.31
CA GLU A 250 -1.87 -15.15 27.28
C GLU A 250 -2.88 -15.44 26.16
N LEU A 251 -3.86 -14.55 25.95
CA LEU A 251 -4.84 -14.63 24.88
C LEU A 251 -4.20 -14.43 23.51
N VAL A 252 -3.27 -13.48 23.38
CA VAL A 252 -2.50 -13.28 22.15
C VAL A 252 -1.71 -14.54 21.79
N ALA A 253 -1.01 -15.15 22.76
CA ALA A 253 -0.27 -16.37 22.55
C ALA A 253 -1.18 -17.54 22.17
N LEU A 254 -2.37 -17.64 22.74
CA LEU A 254 -3.36 -18.67 22.40
C LEU A 254 -3.87 -18.49 20.97
N THR A 255 -4.22 -17.26 20.58
CA THR A 255 -4.67 -16.91 19.22
C THR A 255 -3.59 -17.24 18.20
N ALA A 256 -2.33 -16.85 18.45
CA ALA A 256 -1.21 -17.17 17.58
C ALA A 256 -1.02 -18.69 17.40
N ARG A 257 -1.18 -19.49 18.47
CA ARG A 257 -1.13 -20.97 18.39
C ARG A 257 -2.29 -21.55 17.59
N ARG A 258 -3.49 -20.98 17.70
CA ARG A 258 -4.66 -21.42 16.92
C ARG A 258 -4.44 -21.15 15.43
N LEU A 259 -3.97 -19.95 15.09
CA LEU A 259 -3.62 -19.57 13.73
C LEU A 259 -2.57 -20.51 13.14
N HIS A 260 -1.49 -20.79 13.87
CA HIS A 260 -0.43 -21.72 13.44
C HIS A 260 -0.91 -23.16 13.17
N LYS A 261 -2.02 -23.57 13.79
CA LYS A 261 -2.60 -24.91 13.54
C LYS A 261 -3.53 -24.96 12.36
N MET A 262 -4.12 -23.84 11.99
CA MET A 262 -5.14 -23.74 10.94
C MET A 262 -4.56 -23.36 9.58
N LEU A 263 -3.46 -22.63 9.58
CA LEU A 263 -2.70 -22.21 8.39
C LEU A 263 -1.49 -23.13 8.15
#